data_5ecd8a5284b82359325cc1b0b95108a3
#
_entry.id   5ecd8a5284b82359325cc1b0b95108a3
#
_cell.length_a   1.000
_cell.length_b   1.000
_cell.length_c   1.000
_cell.angle_alpha   90.00
_cell.angle_beta   90.00
_cell.angle_gamma   90.00
#
_symmetry.space_group_name_H-M   'P 1'
#
loop_
_entity.id
_entity.type
_entity.pdbx_description
1 polymer ?
#
loop_
_entity_poly.entity_id
_entity_poly.type
_entity_poly.pdbx_seq_one_letter_code
_entity_poly.pdbx_strand_id
1 'polypeptide(L)'
;MASVNKVILLGTLGRDPEVRFSANQLPIASLSLATSSFRRSAESQDRIEETEWHRVTLFGRQAEIAQQYLRKGSRAYIEGRLRTRKYEKDGQTHYVTEIVAEQLQLIDRRQDSPADGNFSDGISGYTPSRSASRSSGYSSGNQYASQPKTQNAFDDEEPPF
;
A
#
# COMPACT_ATOMS: atom_id res chain seq x y z
N MET A 1 -33.42 6.59 -17.83
CA MET A 1 -33.05 6.76 -16.41
C MET A 1 -31.56 7.04 -16.31
N ALA A 2 -31.16 8.03 -15.53
CA ALA A 2 -29.75 8.28 -15.25
C ALA A 2 -29.30 7.38 -14.09
N SER A 3 -28.15 6.73 -14.22
CA SER A 3 -27.56 5.90 -13.18
C SER A 3 -26.06 6.18 -13.04
N VAL A 4 -25.51 6.00 -11.86
CA VAL A 4 -24.08 6.16 -11.55
C VAL A 4 -23.56 4.87 -10.95
N ASN A 5 -22.40 4.42 -11.44
CA ASN A 5 -21.64 3.33 -10.85
C ASN A 5 -20.17 3.75 -10.85
N LYS A 6 -19.72 4.36 -9.76
CA LYS A 6 -18.38 4.90 -9.58
C LYS A 6 -17.82 4.49 -8.23
N VAL A 7 -16.59 4.03 -8.23
CA VAL A 7 -15.80 3.70 -7.03
C VAL A 7 -14.50 4.48 -7.08
N ILE A 8 -14.12 5.07 -5.96
CA ILE A 8 -12.85 5.77 -5.76
C ILE A 8 -12.19 5.18 -4.52
N LEU A 9 -10.98 4.67 -4.65
CA LEU A 9 -10.21 4.07 -3.58
C LEU A 9 -8.81 4.67 -3.52
N LEU A 10 -8.35 4.96 -2.31
CA LEU A 10 -6.95 5.20 -1.98
C LEU A 10 -6.57 4.23 -0.88
N GLY A 11 -5.72 3.26 -1.19
CA GLY A 11 -5.40 2.21 -0.25
C GLY A 11 -4.00 1.64 -0.44
N THR A 12 -3.69 0.61 0.34
CA THR A 12 -2.40 -0.10 0.33
C THR A 12 -2.58 -1.52 -0.17
N LEU A 13 -1.66 -2.00 -1.00
CA LEU A 13 -1.69 -3.39 -1.48
C LEU A 13 -1.31 -4.35 -0.35
N GLY A 14 -2.15 -5.35 -0.10
CA GLY A 14 -1.88 -6.41 0.87
C GLY A 14 -0.93 -7.49 0.36
N ARG A 15 -0.84 -7.63 -0.97
CA ARG A 15 0.03 -8.59 -1.67
C ARG A 15 0.46 -8.04 -3.01
N ASP A 16 1.44 -8.69 -3.63
CA ASP A 16 1.87 -8.35 -4.98
C ASP A 16 0.73 -8.53 -6.00
N PRO A 17 0.70 -7.74 -7.08
CA PRO A 17 -0.26 -7.90 -8.15
C PRO A 17 -0.19 -9.30 -8.79
N GLU A 18 -1.33 -9.98 -8.89
CA GLU A 18 -1.42 -11.23 -9.63
C GLU A 18 -1.80 -10.95 -11.08
N VAL A 19 -0.91 -11.29 -12.01
CA VAL A 19 -1.14 -11.04 -13.44
C VAL A 19 -1.41 -12.33 -14.18
N ARG A 20 -2.43 -12.32 -15.00
CA ARG A 20 -2.84 -13.36 -15.93
C ARG A 20 -3.01 -12.80 -17.32
N PHE A 21 -2.95 -13.67 -18.32
CA PHE A 21 -3.23 -13.29 -19.70
C PHE A 21 -4.54 -13.95 -20.14
N SER A 22 -5.39 -13.17 -20.81
CA SER A 22 -6.59 -13.71 -21.44
C SER A 22 -6.22 -14.56 -22.67
N ALA A 23 -7.20 -15.27 -23.24
CA ALA A 23 -7.02 -16.02 -24.47
C ALA A 23 -6.48 -15.16 -25.64
N ASN A 24 -6.78 -13.87 -25.63
CA ASN A 24 -6.30 -12.89 -26.61
C ASN A 24 -4.99 -12.20 -26.17
N GLN A 25 -4.24 -12.79 -25.22
CA GLN A 25 -2.99 -12.28 -24.68
C GLN A 25 -3.12 -10.87 -24.01
N LEU A 26 -4.33 -10.46 -23.65
CA LEU A 26 -4.54 -9.22 -22.92
C LEU A 26 -4.14 -9.43 -21.44
N PRO A 27 -3.22 -8.62 -20.89
CA PRO A 27 -2.87 -8.72 -19.49
C PRO A 27 -4.02 -8.29 -18.59
N ILE A 28 -4.25 -9.06 -17.53
CA ILE A 28 -5.26 -8.81 -16.50
C ILE A 28 -4.57 -8.94 -15.15
N ALA A 29 -4.57 -7.85 -14.37
CA ALA A 29 -4.02 -7.85 -13.03
C ALA A 29 -5.13 -7.83 -11.98
N SER A 30 -4.97 -8.66 -10.95
CA SER A 30 -5.82 -8.65 -9.76
C SER A 30 -5.05 -8.05 -8.59
N LEU A 31 -5.61 -7.03 -7.94
CA LEU A 31 -5.06 -6.40 -6.76
C LEU A 31 -5.95 -6.68 -5.55
N SER A 32 -5.33 -6.87 -4.40
CA SER A 32 -5.97 -6.83 -3.09
C SER A 32 -5.60 -5.53 -2.42
N LEU A 33 -6.54 -4.60 -2.32
CA LEU A 33 -6.34 -3.24 -1.81
C LEU A 33 -7.02 -3.08 -0.46
N ALA A 34 -6.27 -2.68 0.56
CA ALA A 34 -6.79 -2.39 1.90
C ALA A 34 -7.08 -0.90 2.06
N THR A 35 -8.25 -0.58 2.58
CA THR A 35 -8.59 0.76 3.07
C THR A 35 -8.90 0.68 4.54
N SER A 36 -8.24 1.50 5.36
CA SER A 36 -8.46 1.53 6.81
C SER A 36 -9.26 2.75 7.21
N SER A 37 -10.23 2.54 8.08
CA SER A 37 -11.00 3.59 8.75
C SER A 37 -10.90 3.42 10.26
N PHE A 38 -11.12 4.51 10.98
CA PHE A 38 -11.10 4.47 12.44
C PHE A 38 -12.47 4.88 12.98
N ARG A 39 -12.99 4.09 13.89
CA ARG A 39 -14.17 4.45 14.68
C ARG A 39 -13.87 4.39 16.16
N ARG A 40 -14.65 5.10 16.96
CA ARG A 40 -14.59 4.98 18.42
C ARG A 40 -15.55 3.91 18.88
N SER A 41 -15.10 3.07 19.82
CA SER A 41 -15.98 2.15 20.52
C SER A 41 -17.00 2.95 21.34
N ALA A 42 -18.26 2.55 21.33
CA ALA A 42 -19.30 3.16 22.14
C ALA A 42 -19.12 2.88 23.66
N GLU A 43 -18.46 1.75 23.98
CA GLU A 43 -18.33 1.27 25.36
C GLU A 43 -17.02 1.71 26.03
N SER A 44 -15.90 1.69 25.31
CA SER A 44 -14.57 1.92 25.90
C SER A 44 -13.90 3.21 25.46
N GLN A 45 -14.49 3.96 24.52
CA GLN A 45 -13.89 5.13 23.87
C GLN A 45 -12.57 4.85 23.13
N ASP A 46 -12.17 3.61 23.05
CA ASP A 46 -10.98 3.20 22.33
C ASP A 46 -11.15 3.39 20.82
N ARG A 47 -10.03 3.67 20.17
CA ARG A 47 -9.97 3.78 18.71
C ARG A 47 -9.86 2.40 18.10
N ILE A 48 -10.90 1.97 17.39
CA ILE A 48 -10.92 0.71 16.65
C ILE A 48 -10.56 1.01 15.19
N GLU A 49 -9.55 0.31 14.67
CA GLU A 49 -9.24 0.32 13.24
C GLU A 49 -10.07 -0.77 12.54
N GLU A 50 -10.77 -0.37 11.51
CA GLU A 50 -11.51 -1.25 10.61
C GLU A 50 -10.84 -1.25 9.24
N THR A 51 -10.46 -2.42 8.74
CA THR A 51 -9.84 -2.57 7.42
C THR A 51 -10.78 -3.28 6.48
N GLU A 52 -11.06 -2.65 5.34
CA GLU A 52 -11.83 -3.24 4.25
C GLU A 52 -10.90 -3.67 3.11
N TRP A 53 -11.12 -4.88 2.62
CA TRP A 53 -10.36 -5.46 1.52
C TRP A 53 -11.14 -5.41 0.23
N HIS A 54 -10.57 -4.75 -0.76
CA HIS A 54 -11.16 -4.57 -2.07
C HIS A 54 -10.43 -5.41 -3.11
N ARG A 55 -11.20 -6.19 -3.88
CA ARG A 55 -10.70 -6.87 -5.07
C ARG A 55 -10.82 -5.95 -6.26
N VAL A 56 -9.69 -5.59 -6.84
CA VAL A 56 -9.60 -4.68 -7.99
C VAL A 56 -9.02 -5.42 -9.18
N THR A 57 -9.68 -5.32 -10.32
CA THR A 57 -9.23 -5.93 -11.58
C THR A 57 -8.86 -4.82 -12.56
N LEU A 58 -7.64 -4.91 -13.09
CA LEU A 58 -7.10 -4.01 -14.11
C LEU A 58 -6.90 -4.77 -15.42
N PHE A 59 -7.04 -4.07 -16.53
CA PHE A 59 -6.89 -4.64 -17.87
C PHE A 59 -5.85 -3.86 -18.69
N GLY A 60 -5.20 -4.58 -19.62
CA GLY A 60 -4.29 -4.00 -20.61
C GLY A 60 -3.15 -3.21 -19.97
N ARG A 61 -2.93 -2.00 -20.46
CA ARG A 61 -1.81 -1.15 -20.02
C ARG A 61 -1.75 -0.91 -18.52
N GLN A 62 -2.88 -0.77 -17.86
CA GLN A 62 -2.89 -0.57 -16.40
C GLN A 62 -2.47 -1.83 -15.65
N ALA A 63 -2.77 -3.01 -16.17
CA ALA A 63 -2.31 -4.28 -15.61
C ALA A 63 -0.79 -4.41 -15.73
N GLU A 64 -0.20 -3.99 -16.85
CA GLU A 64 1.26 -3.97 -17.05
C GLU A 64 1.94 -3.00 -16.08
N ILE A 65 1.39 -1.78 -15.93
CA ILE A 65 1.90 -0.78 -14.99
C ILE A 65 1.84 -1.32 -13.55
N ALA A 66 0.73 -1.96 -13.17
CA ALA A 66 0.59 -2.55 -11.85
C ALA A 66 1.64 -3.64 -11.62
N GLN A 67 1.85 -4.53 -12.58
CA GLN A 67 2.87 -5.59 -12.50
C GLN A 67 4.29 -5.03 -12.35
N GLN A 68 4.60 -3.99 -13.09
CA GLN A 68 5.94 -3.42 -13.13
C GLN A 68 6.30 -2.63 -11.87
N TYR A 69 5.36 -1.84 -11.36
CA TYR A 69 5.64 -0.83 -10.34
C TYR A 69 5.03 -1.09 -8.98
N LEU A 70 3.94 -1.86 -8.88
CA LEU A 70 3.30 -2.12 -7.60
C LEU A 70 3.87 -3.38 -6.93
N ARG A 71 3.97 -3.34 -5.62
CA ARG A 71 4.35 -4.45 -4.75
C ARG A 71 3.47 -4.45 -3.50
N LYS A 72 3.53 -5.51 -2.71
CA LYS A 72 2.93 -5.52 -1.37
C LYS A 72 3.39 -4.29 -0.58
N GLY A 73 2.46 -3.57 0.02
CA GLY A 73 2.73 -2.34 0.76
C GLY A 73 2.68 -1.06 -0.07
N SER A 74 2.69 -1.14 -1.41
CA SER A 74 2.53 0.04 -2.28
C SER A 74 1.17 0.69 -2.10
N ARG A 75 1.14 2.01 -2.19
CA ARG A 75 -0.09 2.80 -2.15
C ARG A 75 -0.56 3.12 -3.56
N ALA A 76 -1.83 2.91 -3.81
CA ALA A 76 -2.44 3.16 -5.10
C ALA A 76 -3.76 3.91 -4.95
N TYR A 77 -3.99 4.87 -5.86
CA TYR A 77 -5.27 5.50 -6.08
C TYR A 77 -5.94 4.86 -7.30
N ILE A 78 -7.19 4.46 -7.15
CA ILE A 78 -7.95 3.74 -8.16
C ILE A 78 -9.31 4.40 -8.33
N GLU A 79 -9.68 4.68 -9.57
CA GLU A 79 -11.05 4.96 -9.96
C GLU A 79 -11.57 3.82 -10.81
N GLY A 80 -12.83 3.47 -10.63
CA GLY A 80 -13.45 2.39 -11.38
C GLY A 80 -14.93 2.27 -11.11
N ARG A 81 -15.45 1.08 -11.38
CA ARG A 81 -16.87 0.73 -11.17
C ARG A 81 -17.02 -0.66 -10.56
N LEU A 82 -18.10 -0.88 -9.86
CA LEU A 82 -18.48 -2.21 -9.39
C LEU A 82 -18.95 -3.07 -10.55
N ARG A 83 -18.53 -4.33 -10.55
CA ARG A 83 -19.00 -5.35 -11.47
C ARG A 83 -19.23 -6.64 -10.72
N THR A 84 -20.43 -7.19 -10.80
CA THR A 84 -20.75 -8.52 -10.30
C THR A 84 -20.70 -9.52 -11.45
N ARG A 85 -19.94 -10.59 -11.25
CA ARG A 85 -19.91 -11.71 -12.18
C ARG A 85 -20.38 -12.99 -11.49
N LYS A 86 -21.05 -13.79 -12.28
CA LYS A 86 -21.54 -15.11 -11.89
C LYS A 86 -20.53 -16.15 -12.34
N TYR A 87 -20.24 -17.14 -11.50
CA TYR A 87 -19.50 -18.33 -11.87
C TYR A 87 -20.11 -19.56 -11.20
N GLU A 88 -19.91 -20.71 -11.81
CA GLU A 88 -20.36 -21.99 -11.25
C GLU A 88 -19.17 -22.76 -10.68
N LYS A 89 -19.31 -23.22 -9.46
CA LYS A 89 -18.36 -24.08 -8.78
C LYS A 89 -19.14 -25.17 -8.02
N ASP A 90 -18.74 -26.42 -8.19
CA ASP A 90 -19.32 -27.59 -7.51
C ASP A 90 -20.86 -27.69 -7.69
N GLY A 91 -21.37 -27.33 -8.88
CA GLY A 91 -22.81 -27.35 -9.21
C GLY A 91 -23.61 -26.22 -8.57
N GLN A 92 -22.94 -25.29 -7.90
CA GLN A 92 -23.58 -24.12 -7.28
C GLN A 92 -23.20 -22.84 -8.01
N THR A 93 -24.15 -21.92 -8.09
CA THR A 93 -23.94 -20.59 -8.63
C THR A 93 -23.41 -19.66 -7.56
N HIS A 94 -22.26 -19.05 -7.83
CA HIS A 94 -21.64 -18.04 -6.99
C HIS A 94 -21.60 -16.67 -7.69
N TYR A 95 -21.72 -15.61 -6.89
CA TYR A 95 -21.61 -14.24 -7.36
C TYR A 95 -20.40 -13.59 -6.69
N VAL A 96 -19.55 -12.95 -7.47
CA VAL A 96 -18.42 -12.18 -6.97
C VAL A 96 -18.53 -10.75 -7.47
N THR A 97 -18.52 -9.81 -6.54
CA THR A 97 -18.45 -8.39 -6.85
C THR A 97 -16.99 -7.95 -6.78
N GLU A 98 -16.53 -7.37 -7.87
CA GLU A 98 -15.18 -6.84 -8.03
C GLU A 98 -15.23 -5.40 -8.53
N ILE A 99 -14.15 -4.66 -8.31
CA ILE A 99 -13.98 -3.32 -8.84
C ILE A 99 -13.18 -3.42 -10.13
N VAL A 100 -13.75 -2.98 -11.22
CA VAL A 100 -13.05 -2.84 -12.50
C VAL A 100 -12.44 -1.46 -12.54
N ALA A 101 -11.11 -1.40 -12.52
CA ALA A 101 -10.38 -0.14 -12.57
C ALA A 101 -10.46 0.49 -13.96
N GLU A 102 -10.69 1.78 -13.98
CA GLU A 102 -10.68 2.65 -15.17
C GLU A 102 -9.44 3.56 -15.15
N GLN A 103 -8.97 3.92 -13.95
CA GLN A 103 -7.78 4.74 -13.76
C GLN A 103 -6.97 4.21 -12.57
N LEU A 104 -5.65 4.18 -12.75
CA LEU A 104 -4.66 3.83 -11.72
C LEU A 104 -3.64 4.95 -11.61
N GLN A 105 -3.37 5.41 -10.37
CA GLN A 105 -2.27 6.31 -10.05
C GLN A 105 -1.43 5.72 -8.93
N LEU A 106 -0.13 5.73 -9.12
CA LEU A 106 0.86 5.29 -8.14
C LEU A 106 1.13 6.45 -7.17
N ILE A 107 0.95 6.20 -5.87
CA ILE A 107 1.09 7.23 -4.84
C ILE A 107 2.44 7.13 -4.11
N ASP A 108 3.12 6.00 -4.23
CA ASP A 108 4.42 5.84 -3.62
C ASP A 108 5.42 6.83 -4.23
N ARG A 109 6.12 7.55 -3.35
CA ARG A 109 7.31 8.28 -3.77
C ARG A 109 8.28 7.26 -4.34
N ARG A 110 8.80 7.49 -5.53
CA ARG A 110 10.06 6.88 -5.94
C ARG A 110 11.03 7.11 -4.77
N GLN A 111 11.53 6.05 -4.16
CA GLN A 111 12.81 6.13 -3.52
C GLN A 111 13.79 6.40 -4.66
N ASP A 112 14.00 7.68 -4.92
CA ASP A 112 15.18 8.08 -5.66
C ASP A 112 16.34 7.53 -4.84
N SER A 113 17.02 6.53 -5.39
CA SER A 113 18.34 6.15 -4.93
C SER A 113 19.11 7.44 -4.74
N PRO A 114 19.87 7.62 -3.65
CA PRO A 114 20.71 8.78 -3.51
C PRO A 114 21.59 8.82 -4.75
N ALA A 115 21.27 9.71 -5.67
CA ALA A 115 22.15 10.03 -6.75
C ALA A 115 23.41 10.58 -6.09
N ASP A 116 24.53 9.86 -6.25
CA ASP A 116 25.87 10.43 -6.17
C ASP A 116 25.90 11.65 -7.10
N GLY A 117 25.48 12.76 -6.58
CA GLY A 117 25.53 14.07 -7.19
C GLY A 117 26.65 14.87 -6.54
N ASN A 118 27.90 14.52 -6.89
CA ASN A 118 28.99 15.45 -6.77
C ASN A 118 28.66 16.68 -7.61
N PHE A 119 28.03 17.68 -7.03
CA PHE A 119 27.94 19.02 -7.53
C PHE A 119 28.99 19.87 -6.77
N SER A 120 30.25 19.72 -7.18
CA SER A 120 31.22 20.78 -7.01
C SER A 120 31.04 21.72 -8.19
N ASP A 121 30.34 22.81 -8.01
CA ASP A 121 30.76 24.03 -8.71
C ASP A 121 30.34 25.27 -7.92
N GLY A 122 31.34 26.14 -7.81
CA GLY A 122 31.48 27.24 -6.93
C GLY A 122 30.44 28.34 -7.04
N ILE A 123 30.10 28.87 -5.90
CA ILE A 123 29.89 30.30 -5.73
C ILE A 123 30.52 30.73 -4.40
N SER A 124 31.56 31.52 -4.57
CA SER A 124 32.29 32.30 -3.60
C SER A 124 31.39 33.19 -2.73
N GLY A 125 31.67 33.21 -1.42
CA GLY A 125 31.55 34.41 -0.64
C GLY A 125 30.27 34.62 0.14
N TYR A 126 30.24 34.17 1.41
CA TYR A 126 29.87 35.03 2.54
C TYR A 126 30.25 34.35 3.85
N THR A 127 31.32 34.84 4.50
CA THR A 127 31.54 34.59 5.93
C THR A 127 30.84 35.69 6.74
N PRO A 128 30.27 35.36 7.91
CA PRO A 128 30.70 36.06 9.10
C PRO A 128 31.10 35.13 10.24
N SER A 129 32.16 35.54 10.86
CA SER A 129 32.81 35.01 12.04
C SER A 129 32.00 35.18 13.32
N ARG A 130 32.48 34.40 14.32
CA ARG A 130 32.30 34.51 15.80
C ARG A 130 31.10 33.81 16.35
N SER A 131 31.20 33.13 17.43
CA SER A 131 32.17 33.09 18.55
C SER A 131 32.02 31.79 19.32
N ALA A 132 33.12 31.40 19.90
CA ALA A 132 33.30 30.29 20.82
C ALA A 132 32.52 30.50 22.15
N SER A 133 32.02 29.40 22.72
CA SER A 133 32.13 29.18 24.17
C SER A 133 31.99 27.69 24.52
N ARG A 134 32.94 27.28 25.27
CA ARG A 134 33.17 26.06 26.04
C ARG A 134 32.02 25.70 26.99
N SER A 135 31.78 24.41 27.21
CA SER A 135 32.17 23.69 28.42
C SER A 135 31.47 22.34 28.51
N SER A 136 32.29 21.31 28.73
CA SER A 136 32.21 20.28 29.78
C SER A 136 30.89 19.51 29.88
N GLY A 137 30.81 18.23 29.50
CA GLY A 137 31.38 17.09 30.20
C GLY A 137 30.39 16.57 31.25
N TYR A 138 29.72 15.43 30.98
CA TYR A 138 29.52 14.42 32.00
C TYR A 138 29.18 13.07 31.31
N SER A 139 30.03 12.12 31.60
CA SER A 139 29.88 10.69 31.43
C SER A 139 28.82 10.19 32.42
N SER A 140 27.93 9.32 32.02
CA SER A 140 27.54 8.19 32.85
C SER A 140 26.78 7.18 32.00
N GLY A 141 27.30 5.95 32.00
CA GLY A 141 26.70 4.80 31.41
C GLY A 141 25.50 4.30 32.20
N ASN A 142 24.65 3.61 31.52
CA ASN A 142 23.93 2.51 32.13
C ASN A 142 23.59 1.44 31.10
N GLN A 143 24.17 0.27 31.27
CA GLN A 143 23.81 -1.01 30.69
C GLN A 143 22.53 -1.51 31.38
N TYR A 144 21.60 -2.01 30.63
CA TYR A 144 20.70 -3.13 30.96
C TYR A 144 20.15 -3.62 29.62
N ALA A 145 20.55 -4.72 29.10
CA ALA A 145 20.30 -6.14 29.36
C ALA A 145 18.84 -6.56 29.21
N SER A 146 18.69 -7.55 28.29
CA SER A 146 17.73 -8.63 28.28
C SER A 146 16.40 -8.46 27.55
N GLN A 147 16.34 -9.26 26.51
CA GLN A 147 15.15 -9.77 25.83
C GLN A 147 14.18 -10.51 26.77
N PRO A 148 12.91 -10.74 26.35
CA PRO A 148 12.65 -12.06 25.81
C PRO A 148 11.83 -12.07 24.51
N LYS A 149 12.17 -13.08 23.71
CA LYS A 149 11.40 -13.58 22.58
C LYS A 149 10.05 -14.10 23.08
N THR A 150 8.96 -13.62 22.50
CA THR A 150 7.73 -14.38 22.45
C THR A 150 7.45 -14.75 21.00
N GLN A 151 7.64 -16.01 20.71
CA GLN A 151 7.08 -16.69 19.55
C GLN A 151 5.56 -16.69 19.72
N ASN A 152 4.87 -15.99 18.86
CA ASN A 152 3.46 -16.29 18.58
C ASN A 152 3.43 -16.98 17.24
N ALA A 153 3.21 -18.28 17.30
CA ALA A 153 2.72 -19.08 16.20
C ALA A 153 1.37 -18.49 15.79
N PHE A 154 1.32 -17.95 14.59
CA PHE A 154 0.06 -17.71 13.91
C PHE A 154 -0.29 -18.98 13.17
N ASP A 155 -1.32 -19.65 13.65
CA ASP A 155 -2.04 -20.64 12.89
C ASP A 155 -2.52 -20.03 11.58
N ASP A 156 -2.06 -20.64 10.48
CA ASP A 156 -2.61 -20.45 9.15
C ASP A 156 -4.02 -21.06 9.12
N GLU A 157 -5.00 -20.29 9.50
CA GLU A 157 -6.37 -20.58 9.16
C GLU A 157 -6.72 -19.71 7.94
N GLU A 158 -6.58 -20.29 6.75
CA GLU A 158 -7.15 -19.73 5.53
C GLU A 158 -8.64 -19.53 5.73
N PRO A 159 -9.15 -18.29 5.58
CA PRO A 159 -10.58 -18.11 5.55
C PRO A 159 -11.14 -18.81 4.30
N PRO A 160 -12.23 -19.55 4.43
CA PRO A 160 -12.86 -20.22 3.30
C PRO A 160 -13.51 -19.16 2.42
N PHE A 161 -12.79 -18.79 1.35
CA PHE A 161 -13.37 -18.18 0.13
C PHE A 161 -12.26 -17.75 -0.84
#